data_23c4b8326c8b14c57173fb19cf2ea0ff
#
_entry.id   23c4b8326c8b14c57173fb19cf2ea0ff
#
_cell.length_a   1.000
_cell.length_b   1.000
_cell.length_c   1.000
_cell.angle_alpha   90.00
_cell.angle_beta   90.00
_cell.angle_gamma   90.00
#
_symmetry.space_group_name_H-M   'P 1'
#
loop_
_entity.id
_entity.type
_entity.pdbx_description
1 polymer ?
#
loop_
_entity_poly.entity_id
_entity_poly.type
_entity_poly.pdbx_seq_one_letter_code
_entity_poly.pdbx_strand_id
1 'polypeptide(L)'
;MKFNKVFVLGGTGFLGYHTIKELLNNDIKVKTLSLPPKKDTVIKEDNPLEGMDNVECLVGNINEMNDHEVVEMLSNCDGFIYAAGADERIQAEIPAKRFYYEANVLPTQRMVRLACQAGLKKFVVFGSYFAEMAERYPETGLKDSPYINTRLLQEQVAFAEGEGKMEVCGLRLPYIFGTMKERMPLWKMFVDRIRDNDVYPVFKGGTACVTATQVGEAAVGALLYGHHRETFAIGDINMTYEEFANIIKDELGTNTQIPVITLEEGLPTYKELDRNLADQNRESGIHMEMIAHVQQKFCYLNWADTFPKLHVKREDIREELRKTIRYIIELENQQ
;
A
#
# COMPACT_ATOMS: atom_id res chain seq x y z
N MET A 1 -3.06 6.42 24.76
CA MET A 1 -1.60 6.37 25.08
C MET A 1 -0.91 7.61 24.55
N LYS A 2 0.21 8.06 25.17
CA LYS A 2 1.04 9.13 24.62
C LYS A 2 2.25 8.50 23.92
N PHE A 3 2.52 8.91 22.68
CA PHE A 3 3.69 8.51 21.90
C PHE A 3 4.62 9.71 21.75
N ASN A 4 5.90 9.57 22.12
CA ASN A 4 6.90 10.62 21.97
C ASN A 4 7.78 10.39 20.73
N LYS A 5 8.10 9.14 20.43
CA LYS A 5 8.88 8.75 19.25
C LYS A 5 8.34 7.44 18.65
N VAL A 6 8.18 7.42 17.34
CA VAL A 6 7.69 6.27 16.57
C VAL A 6 8.71 5.86 15.52
N PHE A 7 8.93 4.54 15.41
CA PHE A 7 9.73 4.00 14.33
C PHE A 7 8.87 3.74 13.10
N VAL A 8 9.30 4.23 11.94
CA VAL A 8 8.62 3.99 10.65
C VAL A 8 9.55 3.21 9.73
N LEU A 9 9.24 1.96 9.45
CA LEU A 9 9.96 1.19 8.43
C LEU A 9 9.39 1.51 7.06
N GLY A 10 10.26 1.93 6.13
CA GLY A 10 9.85 2.39 4.81
C GLY A 10 9.53 3.88 4.74
N GLY A 11 10.08 4.70 5.65
CA GLY A 11 9.79 6.12 5.76
C GLY A 11 10.13 6.96 4.52
N THR A 12 11.12 6.58 3.72
CA THR A 12 11.44 7.22 2.43
C THR A 12 10.54 6.73 1.27
N GLY A 13 9.70 5.73 1.51
CA GLY A 13 8.68 5.30 0.57
C GLY A 13 7.49 6.26 0.52
N PHE A 14 6.66 6.18 -0.53
CA PHE A 14 5.52 7.06 -0.74
C PHE A 14 4.59 7.15 0.47
N LEU A 15 4.10 6.03 0.98
CA LEU A 15 3.19 6.00 2.13
C LEU A 15 3.91 6.33 3.45
N GLY A 16 5.16 5.87 3.61
CA GLY A 16 5.97 6.19 4.78
C GLY A 16 6.24 7.69 4.91
N TYR A 17 6.52 8.37 3.80
CA TYR A 17 6.73 9.81 3.76
C TYR A 17 5.49 10.58 4.25
N HIS A 18 4.30 10.27 3.73
CA HIS A 18 3.06 10.91 4.16
C HIS A 18 2.73 10.57 5.62
N THR A 19 3.02 9.36 6.06
CA THR A 19 2.87 8.94 7.46
C THR A 19 3.79 9.73 8.39
N ILE A 20 5.06 9.95 7.99
CA ILE A 20 6.01 10.75 8.77
C ILE A 20 5.54 12.18 8.89
N LYS A 21 5.06 12.79 7.81
CA LYS A 21 4.49 14.15 7.87
C LYS A 21 3.36 14.24 8.89
N GLU A 22 2.48 13.25 8.90
CA GLU A 22 1.35 13.27 9.82
C GLU A 22 1.76 12.97 11.27
N LEU A 23 2.77 12.14 11.53
CA LEU A 23 3.36 11.98 12.86
C LEU A 23 3.93 13.29 13.38
N LEU A 24 4.66 14.04 12.54
CA LEU A 24 5.22 15.35 12.88
C LEU A 24 4.11 16.39 13.15
N ASN A 25 3.01 16.39 12.39
CA ASN A 25 1.83 17.23 12.60
C ASN A 25 1.16 16.96 13.97
N ASN A 26 1.39 15.77 14.54
CA ASN A 26 0.91 15.38 15.87
C ASN A 26 2.00 15.47 16.96
N ASP A 27 3.07 16.24 16.72
CA ASP A 27 4.20 16.43 17.66
C ASP A 27 4.91 15.12 18.06
N ILE A 28 4.83 14.08 17.22
CA ILE A 28 5.48 12.78 17.42
C ILE A 28 6.79 12.74 16.64
N LYS A 29 7.91 12.56 17.34
CA LYS A 29 9.22 12.39 16.72
C LYS A 29 9.30 11.06 15.97
N VAL A 30 10.11 11.03 14.93
CA VAL A 30 10.23 9.85 14.07
C VAL A 30 11.68 9.34 14.04
N LYS A 31 11.83 8.04 14.08
CA LYS A 31 13.02 7.32 13.64
C LYS A 31 12.65 6.46 12.45
N THR A 32 13.47 6.45 11.42
CA THR A 32 13.24 5.62 10.23
C THR A 32 14.52 4.97 9.75
N LEU A 33 14.40 3.80 9.13
CA LEU A 33 15.49 3.11 8.45
C LEU A 33 15.15 3.01 6.97
N SER A 34 16.08 3.46 6.13
CA SER A 34 15.97 3.43 4.68
C SER A 34 17.06 2.53 4.11
N LEU A 35 16.76 1.85 3.03
CA LEU A 35 17.77 1.11 2.29
C LEU A 35 18.86 2.07 1.77
N PRO A 36 20.13 1.62 1.69
CA PRO A 36 21.17 2.41 1.05
C PRO A 36 20.80 2.69 -0.41
N PRO A 37 21.19 3.85 -0.96
CA PRO A 37 20.96 4.16 -2.37
C PRO A 37 21.54 3.06 -3.26
N LYS A 38 20.82 2.68 -4.30
CA LYS A 38 21.32 1.71 -5.28
C LYS A 38 22.53 2.29 -5.99
N LYS A 39 23.65 1.55 -6.05
CA LYS A 39 24.93 2.00 -6.63
C LYS A 39 24.86 2.38 -8.10
N ASP A 40 23.85 1.91 -8.83
CA ASP A 40 23.73 2.06 -10.29
C ASP A 40 22.60 3.00 -10.73
N THR A 41 21.96 3.74 -9.81
CA THR A 41 20.97 4.76 -10.20
C THR A 41 21.67 6.06 -10.56
N VAL A 42 21.56 6.45 -11.84
CA VAL A 42 22.10 7.72 -12.39
C VAL A 42 21.41 8.95 -11.78
N ILE A 43 20.24 8.79 -11.20
CA ILE A 43 19.51 9.81 -10.48
C ILE A 43 19.82 9.64 -8.99
N LYS A 44 20.53 10.61 -8.39
CA LYS A 44 20.54 10.76 -6.94
C LYS A 44 19.09 11.05 -6.51
N GLU A 45 18.38 10.02 -6.06
CA GLU A 45 17.15 10.27 -5.31
C GLU A 45 17.59 10.98 -4.01
N ASP A 46 17.34 12.28 -3.93
CA ASP A 46 17.52 13.01 -2.70
C ASP A 46 16.66 12.35 -1.61
N ASN A 47 17.20 12.28 -0.39
CA ASN A 47 16.41 11.74 0.71
C ASN A 47 15.20 12.68 0.96
N PRO A 48 13.96 12.25 0.70
CA PRO A 48 12.78 13.12 0.82
C PRO A 48 12.53 13.64 2.24
N LEU A 49 13.24 13.10 3.22
CA LEU A 49 13.17 13.46 4.63
C LEU A 49 14.32 14.37 5.06
N GLU A 50 15.22 14.74 4.14
CA GLU A 50 16.35 15.59 4.44
C GLU A 50 15.88 16.98 4.89
N GLY A 51 16.44 17.46 5.99
CA GLY A 51 16.08 18.75 6.58
C GLY A 51 14.76 18.78 7.36
N MET A 52 14.08 17.65 7.53
CA MET A 52 12.90 17.58 8.41
C MET A 52 13.32 17.51 9.87
N ASP A 53 12.89 18.51 10.65
CA ASP A 53 13.09 18.52 12.10
C ASP A 53 12.38 17.32 12.77
N ASN A 54 12.98 16.79 13.84
CA ASN A 54 12.44 15.66 14.61
C ASN A 54 12.36 14.32 13.85
N VAL A 55 13.09 14.17 12.73
CA VAL A 55 13.23 12.91 11.98
C VAL A 55 14.67 12.43 12.08
N GLU A 56 14.86 11.27 12.69
CA GLU A 56 16.15 10.56 12.75
C GLU A 56 16.19 9.52 11.61
N CYS A 57 16.95 9.81 10.54
CA CYS A 57 17.09 8.92 9.40
C CYS A 57 18.32 8.04 9.55
N LEU A 58 18.13 6.72 9.55
CA LEU A 58 19.17 5.70 9.52
C LEU A 58 19.22 5.08 8.12
N VAL A 59 20.40 4.59 7.73
CA VAL A 59 20.62 3.89 6.46
C VAL A 59 21.07 2.47 6.75
N GLY A 60 20.39 1.49 6.17
CA GLY A 60 20.70 0.07 6.34
C GLY A 60 19.62 -0.84 5.80
N ASN A 61 19.92 -2.13 5.76
CA ASN A 61 18.94 -3.16 5.40
C ASN A 61 18.54 -3.92 6.67
N ILE A 62 17.29 -3.75 7.11
CA ILE A 62 16.80 -4.37 8.34
C ILE A 62 16.87 -5.91 8.32
N ASN A 63 16.85 -6.50 7.12
CA ASN A 63 16.97 -7.96 6.97
C ASN A 63 18.41 -8.47 7.14
N GLU A 64 19.42 -7.58 7.05
CA GLU A 64 20.84 -7.90 7.24
C GLU A 64 21.31 -7.60 8.68
N MET A 65 20.54 -6.82 9.44
CA MET A 65 20.81 -6.53 10.84
C MET A 65 20.49 -7.74 11.72
N ASN A 66 21.31 -8.01 12.74
CA ASN A 66 20.98 -9.00 13.73
C ASN A 66 19.88 -8.52 14.70
N ASP A 67 19.27 -9.45 15.45
CA ASP A 67 18.12 -9.14 16.32
C ASP A 67 18.48 -8.12 17.43
N HIS A 68 19.70 -8.19 17.97
CA HIS A 68 20.17 -7.26 19.02
C HIS A 68 20.28 -5.83 18.49
N GLU A 69 20.86 -5.63 17.31
CA GLU A 69 20.97 -4.31 16.65
C GLU A 69 19.58 -3.71 16.39
N VAL A 70 18.60 -4.52 15.96
CA VAL A 70 17.24 -4.05 15.75
C VAL A 70 16.57 -3.67 17.06
N VAL A 71 16.70 -4.47 18.12
CA VAL A 71 16.15 -4.16 19.46
C VAL A 71 16.77 -2.87 20.01
N GLU A 72 18.08 -2.70 19.89
CA GLU A 72 18.77 -1.47 20.32
C GLU A 72 18.28 -0.25 19.53
N MET A 73 18.15 -0.37 18.20
CA MET A 73 17.60 0.68 17.35
C MET A 73 16.19 1.09 17.77
N LEU A 74 15.34 0.15 18.20
CA LEU A 74 13.96 0.38 18.60
C LEU A 74 13.80 0.85 20.05
N SER A 75 14.80 0.70 20.91
CA SER A 75 14.70 0.82 22.38
C SER A 75 14.20 2.18 22.89
N ASN A 76 14.30 3.23 22.11
CA ASN A 76 13.82 4.57 22.47
C ASN A 76 12.57 5.01 21.71
N CYS A 77 11.86 4.06 21.11
CA CYS A 77 10.59 4.26 20.42
C CYS A 77 9.41 3.74 21.27
N ASP A 78 8.26 4.40 21.17
CA ASP A 78 7.03 3.97 21.83
C ASP A 78 6.14 3.14 20.94
N GLY A 79 6.25 3.29 19.62
CA GLY A 79 5.43 2.62 18.62
C GLY A 79 6.19 2.34 17.32
N PHE A 80 5.59 1.50 16.49
CA PHE A 80 6.14 1.09 15.20
C PHE A 80 5.05 1.19 14.12
N ILE A 81 5.35 1.80 12.98
CA ILE A 81 4.53 1.74 11.77
C ILE A 81 5.32 1.00 10.68
N TYR A 82 4.76 -0.12 10.24
CA TYR A 82 5.37 -1.00 9.24
C TYR A 82 4.76 -0.69 7.86
N ALA A 83 5.42 0.22 7.12
CA ALA A 83 5.01 0.68 5.78
C ALA A 83 5.90 0.09 4.67
N ALA A 84 6.42 -1.11 4.87
CA ALA A 84 7.29 -1.81 3.93
C ALA A 84 6.65 -3.13 3.46
N GLY A 85 7.19 -3.70 2.40
CA GLY A 85 6.78 -5.00 1.87
C GLY A 85 6.66 -5.01 0.35
N ALA A 86 6.48 -6.21 -0.20
CA ALA A 86 6.22 -6.42 -1.62
C ALA A 86 4.74 -6.17 -1.92
N ASP A 87 4.45 -5.49 -3.04
CA ASP A 87 3.10 -5.26 -3.53
C ASP A 87 2.68 -6.30 -4.59
N GLU A 88 1.40 -6.33 -4.95
CA GLU A 88 0.79 -7.33 -5.84
C GLU A 88 1.32 -7.33 -7.28
N ARG A 89 2.01 -6.27 -7.71
CA ARG A 89 2.50 -6.09 -9.08
C ARG A 89 3.77 -6.87 -9.38
N ILE A 90 4.45 -7.37 -8.35
CA ILE A 90 5.68 -8.13 -8.55
C ILE A 90 5.33 -9.50 -9.13
N GLN A 91 5.90 -9.77 -10.28
CA GLN A 91 5.83 -11.07 -10.94
C GLN A 91 7.02 -11.91 -10.46
N ALA A 92 6.77 -12.83 -9.55
CA ALA A 92 7.82 -13.68 -8.98
C ALA A 92 7.91 -15.04 -9.73
N GLU A 93 8.96 -15.80 -9.46
CA GLU A 93 9.03 -17.19 -9.94
C GLU A 93 7.96 -18.07 -9.29
N ILE A 94 7.47 -19.05 -10.05
CA ILE A 94 6.48 -20.03 -9.56
C ILE A 94 7.15 -20.97 -8.53
N PRO A 95 6.57 -21.14 -7.32
CA PRO A 95 5.34 -20.54 -6.82
C PRO A 95 5.59 -19.16 -6.17
N ALA A 96 4.97 -18.11 -6.70
CA ALA A 96 5.12 -16.74 -6.18
C ALA A 96 4.72 -16.58 -4.70
N LYS A 97 3.90 -17.49 -4.18
CA LYS A 97 3.54 -17.52 -2.76
C LYS A 97 4.77 -17.59 -1.84
N ARG A 98 5.84 -18.30 -2.25
CA ARG A 98 7.08 -18.36 -1.48
C ARG A 98 7.74 -16.98 -1.39
N PHE A 99 7.86 -16.28 -2.53
CA PHE A 99 8.40 -14.93 -2.58
C PHE A 99 7.62 -13.97 -1.65
N TYR A 100 6.29 -13.96 -1.75
CA TYR A 100 5.46 -13.08 -0.93
C TYR A 100 5.49 -13.45 0.55
N TYR A 101 5.63 -14.73 0.89
CA TYR A 101 5.80 -15.18 2.27
C TYR A 101 7.12 -14.67 2.85
N GLU A 102 8.23 -14.82 2.13
CA GLU A 102 9.55 -14.35 2.52
C GLU A 102 9.64 -12.82 2.58
N ALA A 103 8.92 -12.10 1.70
CA ALA A 103 8.94 -10.64 1.63
C ALA A 103 7.98 -9.95 2.62
N ASN A 104 6.83 -10.54 2.92
CA ASN A 104 5.78 -9.90 3.71
C ASN A 104 5.55 -10.54 5.07
N VAL A 105 5.55 -11.87 5.17
CA VAL A 105 5.17 -12.59 6.40
C VAL A 105 6.33 -12.70 7.37
N LEU A 106 7.45 -13.30 6.94
CA LEU A 106 8.60 -13.53 7.82
C LEU A 106 9.18 -12.22 8.38
N PRO A 107 9.40 -11.16 7.58
CA PRO A 107 9.91 -9.91 8.13
C PRO A 107 8.94 -9.26 9.12
N THR A 108 7.63 -9.31 8.85
CA THR A 108 6.64 -8.76 9.78
C THR A 108 6.65 -9.52 11.11
N GLN A 109 6.63 -10.85 11.07
CA GLN A 109 6.71 -11.68 12.27
C GLN A 109 7.95 -11.33 13.11
N ARG A 110 9.11 -11.25 12.45
CA ARG A 110 10.37 -10.87 13.10
C ARG A 110 10.27 -9.48 13.74
N MET A 111 9.76 -8.48 13.00
CA MET A 111 9.70 -7.10 13.49
C MET A 111 8.75 -6.95 14.68
N VAL A 112 7.59 -7.59 14.66
CA VAL A 112 6.66 -7.54 15.80
C VAL A 112 7.30 -8.16 17.04
N ARG A 113 7.95 -9.32 16.90
CA ARG A 113 8.66 -9.99 18.01
C ARG A 113 9.75 -9.08 18.60
N LEU A 114 10.58 -8.44 17.75
CA LEU A 114 11.64 -7.55 18.20
C LEU A 114 11.12 -6.24 18.79
N ALA A 115 10.01 -5.71 18.26
CA ALA A 115 9.33 -4.58 18.84
C ALA A 115 8.79 -4.88 20.27
N CYS A 116 8.24 -6.08 20.48
CA CYS A 116 7.86 -6.54 21.82
C CYS A 116 9.07 -6.62 22.76
N GLN A 117 10.22 -7.16 22.29
CA GLN A 117 11.45 -7.24 23.07
C GLN A 117 12.03 -5.88 23.44
N ALA A 118 11.91 -4.91 22.54
CA ALA A 118 12.31 -3.51 22.76
C ALA A 118 11.32 -2.72 23.66
N GLY A 119 10.19 -3.32 24.03
CA GLY A 119 9.19 -2.71 24.92
C GLY A 119 8.27 -1.72 24.27
N LEU A 120 8.10 -1.75 22.94
CA LEU A 120 7.15 -0.89 22.24
C LEU A 120 5.70 -1.21 22.66
N LYS A 121 4.85 -0.21 22.61
CA LYS A 121 3.46 -0.30 23.10
C LYS A 121 2.46 -0.62 21.98
N LYS A 122 2.79 -0.22 20.74
CA LYS A 122 1.87 -0.31 19.60
C LYS A 122 2.63 -0.61 18.31
N PHE A 123 2.03 -1.45 17.47
CA PHE A 123 2.51 -1.76 16.12
C PHE A 123 1.36 -1.61 15.11
N VAL A 124 1.57 -0.85 14.04
CA VAL A 124 0.61 -0.69 12.94
C VAL A 124 1.21 -1.31 11.69
N VAL A 125 0.53 -2.28 11.09
CA VAL A 125 0.96 -2.93 9.85
C VAL A 125 0.12 -2.45 8.66
N PHE A 126 0.79 -2.07 7.56
CA PHE A 126 0.12 -1.75 6.31
C PHE A 126 -0.15 -3.04 5.53
N GLY A 127 -1.42 -3.30 5.31
CA GLY A 127 -1.95 -4.41 4.54
C GLY A 127 -2.66 -3.93 3.26
N SER A 128 -3.50 -4.77 2.71
CA SER A 128 -4.25 -4.50 1.47
C SER A 128 -5.74 -4.66 1.68
N TYR A 129 -6.54 -3.76 1.11
CA TYR A 129 -8.00 -3.89 1.13
C TYR A 129 -8.50 -5.12 0.36
N PHE A 130 -7.67 -5.69 -0.52
CA PHE A 130 -8.00 -6.97 -1.15
C PHE A 130 -8.14 -8.12 -0.12
N ALA A 131 -7.51 -8.03 1.05
CA ALA A 131 -7.77 -8.96 2.15
C ALA A 131 -9.24 -8.86 2.62
N GLU A 132 -9.76 -7.64 2.77
CA GLU A 132 -11.19 -7.39 3.06
C GLU A 132 -12.10 -7.92 1.95
N MET A 133 -11.72 -7.71 0.68
CA MET A 133 -12.50 -8.18 -0.46
C MET A 133 -12.49 -9.70 -0.58
N ALA A 134 -11.38 -10.36 -0.25
CA ALA A 134 -11.28 -11.82 -0.21
C ALA A 134 -12.17 -12.46 0.86
N GLU A 135 -12.37 -11.77 1.98
CA GLU A 135 -13.29 -12.19 3.04
C GLU A 135 -14.76 -11.91 2.67
N ARG A 136 -15.01 -10.79 1.99
CA ARG A 136 -16.38 -10.35 1.59
C ARG A 136 -16.91 -11.10 0.36
N TYR A 137 -16.03 -11.46 -0.57
CA TYR A 137 -16.36 -12.12 -1.85
C TYR A 137 -15.57 -13.42 -2.04
N PRO A 138 -15.79 -14.44 -1.19
CA PRO A 138 -15.01 -15.69 -1.24
C PRO A 138 -15.12 -16.42 -2.58
N GLU A 139 -16.23 -16.21 -3.30
CA GLU A 139 -16.45 -16.81 -4.62
C GLU A 139 -15.49 -16.30 -5.72
N THR A 140 -14.77 -15.21 -5.48
CA THR A 140 -13.79 -14.67 -6.44
C THR A 140 -12.47 -15.43 -6.44
N GLY A 141 -12.22 -16.28 -5.45
CA GLY A 141 -10.96 -17.01 -5.29
C GLY A 141 -9.78 -16.13 -4.84
N LEU A 142 -9.98 -14.84 -4.57
CA LEU A 142 -8.91 -13.89 -4.17
C LEU A 142 -8.02 -14.40 -3.05
N LYS A 143 -8.61 -15.11 -2.08
CA LYS A 143 -7.88 -15.64 -0.92
C LYS A 143 -6.76 -16.61 -1.29
N ASP A 144 -6.86 -17.26 -2.46
CA ASP A 144 -5.88 -18.23 -2.95
C ASP A 144 -4.73 -17.58 -3.72
N SER A 145 -4.88 -16.30 -4.10
CA SER A 145 -3.79 -15.55 -4.73
C SER A 145 -2.57 -15.45 -3.82
N PRO A 146 -1.35 -15.57 -4.37
CA PRO A 146 -0.11 -15.53 -3.60
C PRO A 146 0.00 -14.32 -2.67
N TYR A 147 -0.26 -13.13 -3.20
CA TYR A 147 -0.19 -11.88 -2.45
C TYR A 147 -1.26 -11.80 -1.35
N ILE A 148 -2.53 -12.01 -1.70
CA ILE A 148 -3.63 -11.84 -0.75
C ILE A 148 -3.54 -12.85 0.40
N ASN A 149 -3.22 -14.11 0.09
CA ASN A 149 -3.01 -15.16 1.08
C ASN A 149 -1.93 -14.74 2.10
N THR A 150 -0.81 -14.19 1.60
CA THR A 150 0.28 -13.76 2.47
C THR A 150 -0.02 -12.47 3.22
N ARG A 151 -0.86 -11.57 2.69
CA ARG A 151 -1.33 -10.38 3.43
C ARG A 151 -2.24 -10.75 4.61
N LEU A 152 -3.16 -11.70 4.41
CA LEU A 152 -3.96 -12.24 5.52
C LEU A 152 -3.08 -12.93 6.56
N LEU A 153 -2.11 -13.73 6.12
CA LEU A 153 -1.18 -14.41 7.02
C LEU A 153 -0.27 -13.41 7.76
N GLN A 154 0.14 -12.32 7.11
CA GLN A 154 0.90 -11.23 7.71
C GLN A 154 0.15 -10.59 8.89
N GLU A 155 -1.15 -10.31 8.74
CA GLU A 155 -2.00 -9.81 9.82
C GLU A 155 -2.05 -10.82 10.98
N GLN A 156 -2.27 -12.11 10.67
CA GLN A 156 -2.39 -13.16 11.69
C GLN A 156 -1.11 -13.35 12.50
N VAL A 157 0.06 -13.41 11.86
CA VAL A 157 1.33 -13.56 12.58
C VAL A 157 1.68 -12.32 13.39
N ALA A 158 1.34 -11.12 12.88
CA ALA A 158 1.55 -9.88 13.62
C ALA A 158 0.71 -9.83 14.90
N PHE A 159 -0.56 -10.23 14.83
CA PHE A 159 -1.43 -10.32 15.99
C PHE A 159 -0.95 -11.37 17.00
N ALA A 160 -0.57 -12.56 16.52
CA ALA A 160 -0.11 -13.63 17.39
C ALA A 160 1.18 -13.27 18.15
N GLU A 161 2.15 -12.63 17.49
CA GLU A 161 3.41 -12.21 18.15
C GLU A 161 3.20 -11.08 19.16
N GLY A 162 2.22 -10.19 18.92
CA GLY A 162 1.87 -9.09 19.83
C GLY A 162 1.01 -9.50 21.02
N GLU A 163 0.33 -10.66 20.97
CA GLU A 163 -0.64 -11.10 21.96
C GLU A 163 -0.10 -11.03 23.40
N GLY A 164 -0.81 -10.28 24.25
CA GLY A 164 -0.45 -10.07 25.65
C GLY A 164 0.84 -9.27 25.92
N LYS A 165 1.49 -8.72 24.86
CA LYS A 165 2.75 -7.97 24.97
C LYS A 165 2.67 -6.55 24.41
N MET A 166 2.05 -6.40 23.25
CA MET A 166 1.97 -5.13 22.51
C MET A 166 0.67 -5.10 21.71
N GLU A 167 0.02 -3.96 21.64
CA GLU A 167 -1.14 -3.83 20.78
C GLU A 167 -0.71 -3.76 19.30
N VAL A 168 -1.32 -4.59 18.48
CA VAL A 168 -1.06 -4.65 17.05
C VAL A 168 -2.35 -4.46 16.29
N CYS A 169 -2.39 -3.53 15.33
CA CYS A 169 -3.53 -3.33 14.44
C CYS A 169 -3.07 -3.21 12.98
N GLY A 170 -3.98 -3.43 12.05
CA GLY A 170 -3.74 -3.42 10.61
C GLY A 170 -4.53 -2.32 9.89
N LEU A 171 -3.91 -1.73 8.86
CA LEU A 171 -4.59 -0.89 7.87
C LEU A 171 -4.71 -1.65 6.56
N ARG A 172 -5.92 -1.84 6.05
CA ARG A 172 -6.21 -2.43 4.75
C ARG A 172 -6.42 -1.31 3.73
N LEU A 173 -5.39 -1.08 2.92
CA LEU A 173 -5.24 0.09 2.05
C LEU A 173 -5.83 -0.15 0.66
N PRO A 174 -6.72 0.74 0.15
CA PRO A 174 -7.36 0.64 -1.15
C PRO A 174 -6.53 1.33 -2.26
N TYR A 175 -7.19 1.94 -3.26
CA TYR A 175 -6.55 2.81 -4.25
C TYR A 175 -6.15 4.13 -3.59
N ILE A 176 -4.87 4.52 -3.75
CA ILE A 176 -4.27 5.66 -3.05
C ILE A 176 -3.75 6.66 -4.07
N PHE A 177 -4.25 7.88 -4.03
CA PHE A 177 -3.79 8.98 -4.89
C PHE A 177 -2.95 9.96 -4.10
N GLY A 178 -2.04 10.62 -4.78
CA GLY A 178 -1.15 11.62 -4.22
C GLY A 178 0.19 11.67 -4.93
N THR A 179 0.99 12.65 -4.56
CA THR A 179 2.30 12.91 -5.16
C THR A 179 3.39 12.95 -4.09
N MET A 180 4.60 12.71 -4.52
CA MET A 180 5.81 12.86 -3.73
C MET A 180 6.88 13.43 -4.66
N LYS A 181 7.65 14.42 -4.18
CA LYS A 181 8.66 15.10 -4.99
C LYS A 181 9.59 14.10 -5.66
N GLU A 182 9.83 14.29 -6.96
CA GLU A 182 10.74 13.49 -7.80
C GLU A 182 10.41 11.99 -7.92
N ARG A 183 9.26 11.55 -7.40
CA ARG A 183 8.83 10.17 -7.48
C ARG A 183 7.68 10.00 -8.46
N MET A 184 7.89 9.19 -9.49
CA MET A 184 6.85 8.83 -10.44
C MET A 184 5.72 8.05 -9.74
N PRO A 185 4.46 8.54 -9.76
CA PRO A 185 3.33 7.82 -9.19
C PRO A 185 3.09 6.47 -9.90
N LEU A 186 2.70 5.47 -9.15
CA LEU A 186 2.41 4.14 -9.71
C LEU A 186 1.30 4.14 -10.76
N TRP A 187 0.42 5.14 -10.73
CA TRP A 187 -0.70 5.30 -11.64
C TRP A 187 -0.30 5.57 -13.09
N LYS A 188 1.00 5.87 -13.32
CA LYS A 188 1.58 5.99 -14.67
C LYS A 188 1.23 4.80 -15.56
N MET A 189 1.18 3.59 -15.00
CA MET A 189 0.80 2.39 -15.75
C MET A 189 -0.60 2.46 -16.39
N PHE A 190 -1.55 3.16 -15.76
CA PHE A 190 -2.88 3.38 -16.33
C PHE A 190 -2.88 4.57 -17.29
N VAL A 191 -2.12 5.61 -16.98
CA VAL A 191 -1.90 6.76 -17.88
C VAL A 191 -1.36 6.27 -19.22
N ASP A 192 -0.30 5.46 -19.22
CA ASP A 192 0.29 4.89 -20.44
C ASP A 192 -0.73 4.04 -21.22
N ARG A 193 -1.42 3.13 -20.54
CA ARG A 193 -2.40 2.24 -21.19
C ARG A 193 -3.56 3.00 -21.83
N ILE A 194 -4.04 4.08 -21.21
CA ILE A 194 -5.13 4.88 -21.75
C ILE A 194 -4.64 5.79 -22.87
N ARG A 195 -3.43 6.35 -22.75
CA ARG A 195 -2.83 7.20 -23.77
C ARG A 195 -2.47 6.45 -25.04
N ASP A 196 -1.92 5.26 -24.91
CA ASP A 196 -1.29 4.51 -26.00
C ASP A 196 -2.26 3.58 -26.75
N ASN A 197 -3.55 3.56 -26.38
CA ASN A 197 -4.56 2.71 -27.00
C ASN A 197 -5.81 3.51 -27.41
N ASP A 198 -6.41 3.16 -28.53
CA ASP A 198 -7.68 3.74 -28.99
C ASP A 198 -8.87 3.27 -28.13
N VAL A 199 -8.74 2.07 -27.51
CA VAL A 199 -9.77 1.45 -26.68
C VAL A 199 -9.16 0.87 -25.42
N TYR A 200 -9.70 1.27 -24.27
CA TYR A 200 -9.32 0.73 -22.96
C TYR A 200 -10.57 0.20 -22.24
N PRO A 201 -10.87 -1.10 -22.37
CA PRO A 201 -12.05 -1.69 -21.75
C PRO A 201 -11.90 -1.82 -20.24
N VAL A 202 -13.00 -1.60 -19.52
CA VAL A 202 -13.08 -1.73 -18.05
C VAL A 202 -14.25 -2.60 -17.64
N PHE A 203 -14.16 -3.23 -16.48
CA PHE A 203 -15.28 -3.94 -15.89
C PHE A 203 -16.24 -2.99 -15.18
N LYS A 204 -17.50 -3.44 -14.99
CA LYS A 204 -18.57 -2.60 -14.43
C LYS A 204 -18.44 -2.25 -12.95
N GLY A 205 -17.57 -2.93 -12.22
CA GLY A 205 -17.42 -2.74 -10.78
C GLY A 205 -16.71 -1.45 -10.42
N GLY A 206 -16.18 -1.40 -9.21
CA GLY A 206 -15.49 -0.21 -8.72
C GLY A 206 -14.69 -0.50 -7.45
N THR A 207 -14.01 0.50 -6.97
CA THR A 207 -13.06 0.41 -5.86
C THR A 207 -13.25 1.57 -4.88
N ALA A 208 -12.80 1.36 -3.64
CA ALA A 208 -12.65 2.44 -2.68
C ALA A 208 -11.34 3.20 -2.94
N CYS A 209 -11.33 4.49 -2.64
CA CYS A 209 -10.21 5.39 -2.87
C CYS A 209 -9.93 6.28 -1.66
N VAL A 210 -8.65 6.58 -1.45
CA VAL A 210 -8.15 7.52 -0.43
C VAL A 210 -6.98 8.33 -0.99
N THR A 211 -6.56 9.38 -0.27
CA THR A 211 -5.29 10.06 -0.54
C THR A 211 -4.15 9.46 0.28
N ALA A 212 -2.90 9.73 -0.12
CA ALA A 212 -1.73 9.37 0.66
C ALA A 212 -1.69 10.12 2.01
N THR A 213 -2.22 11.34 2.09
CA THR A 213 -2.40 12.08 3.34
C THR A 213 -3.34 11.34 4.28
N GLN A 214 -4.49 10.90 3.78
CA GLN A 214 -5.45 10.11 4.57
C GLN A 214 -4.88 8.78 5.07
N VAL A 215 -3.98 8.14 4.29
CA VAL A 215 -3.24 6.96 4.77
C VAL A 215 -2.35 7.35 5.96
N GLY A 216 -1.66 8.48 5.91
CA GLY A 216 -0.87 9.02 7.02
C GLY A 216 -1.73 9.29 8.26
N GLU A 217 -2.86 9.99 8.09
CA GLU A 217 -3.83 10.26 9.17
C GLU A 217 -4.36 8.95 9.77
N ALA A 218 -4.72 7.98 8.92
CA ALA A 218 -5.21 6.67 9.38
C ALA A 218 -4.14 5.89 10.15
N ALA A 219 -2.86 5.97 9.73
CA ALA A 219 -1.76 5.32 10.43
C ALA A 219 -1.54 5.91 11.83
N VAL A 220 -1.57 7.23 11.95
CA VAL A 220 -1.51 7.93 13.24
C VAL A 220 -2.75 7.64 14.07
N GLY A 221 -3.94 7.64 13.47
CA GLY A 221 -5.19 7.28 14.13
C GLY A 221 -5.17 5.85 14.68
N ALA A 222 -4.70 4.89 13.89
CA ALA A 222 -4.55 3.50 14.32
C ALA A 222 -3.52 3.36 15.45
N LEU A 223 -2.42 4.13 15.41
CA LEU A 223 -1.44 4.17 16.48
C LEU A 223 -2.05 4.70 17.81
N LEU A 224 -2.88 5.75 17.75
CA LEU A 224 -3.43 6.42 18.91
C LEU A 224 -4.70 5.73 19.47
N TYR A 225 -5.58 5.25 18.60
CA TYR A 225 -6.94 4.83 18.94
C TYR A 225 -7.27 3.36 18.59
N GLY A 226 -6.44 2.69 17.79
CA GLY A 226 -6.63 1.28 17.47
C GLY A 226 -6.40 0.38 18.69
N HIS A 227 -6.97 -0.82 18.70
CA HIS A 227 -6.77 -1.85 19.71
C HIS A 227 -6.18 -3.10 19.09
N HIS A 228 -5.65 -3.98 19.93
CA HIS A 228 -5.06 -5.23 19.48
C HIS A 228 -6.04 -6.04 18.63
N ARG A 229 -5.55 -6.56 17.49
CA ARG A 229 -6.28 -7.35 16.48
C ARG A 229 -7.34 -6.57 15.67
N GLU A 230 -7.45 -5.25 15.83
CA GLU A 230 -8.30 -4.49 14.93
C GLU A 230 -7.66 -4.32 13.55
N THR A 231 -8.48 -4.48 12.51
CA THR A 231 -8.16 -4.14 11.14
C THR A 231 -9.08 -3.03 10.64
N PHE A 232 -8.52 -2.07 9.93
CA PHE A 232 -9.25 -0.93 9.39
C PHE A 232 -9.11 -0.92 7.86
N ALA A 233 -10.18 -1.31 7.17
CA ALA A 233 -10.28 -1.13 5.72
C ALA A 233 -10.73 0.31 5.45
N ILE A 234 -9.80 1.18 5.08
CA ILE A 234 -10.06 2.62 4.92
C ILE A 234 -10.52 2.95 3.51
N GLY A 235 -11.47 3.87 3.38
CA GLY A 235 -11.97 4.37 2.10
C GLY A 235 -12.72 5.67 2.31
N ASP A 236 -12.43 6.71 1.52
CA ASP A 236 -13.13 7.99 1.57
C ASP A 236 -14.31 8.01 0.61
N ILE A 237 -14.02 7.83 -0.67
CA ILE A 237 -15.05 7.69 -1.69
C ILE A 237 -14.94 6.35 -2.40
N ASN A 238 -15.99 6.02 -3.11
CA ASN A 238 -16.02 4.89 -4.01
C ASN A 238 -16.13 5.41 -5.46
N MET A 239 -15.42 4.75 -6.37
CA MET A 239 -15.33 5.12 -7.77
C MET A 239 -15.50 3.89 -8.66
N THR A 240 -16.26 3.98 -9.74
CA THR A 240 -16.29 2.89 -10.74
C THR A 240 -14.98 2.88 -11.53
N TYR A 241 -14.63 1.74 -12.11
CA TYR A 241 -13.45 1.67 -13.00
C TYR A 241 -13.64 2.51 -14.25
N GLU A 242 -14.88 2.67 -14.73
CA GLU A 242 -15.24 3.57 -15.82
C GLU A 242 -14.98 5.04 -15.46
N GLU A 243 -15.45 5.49 -14.30
CA GLU A 243 -15.20 6.84 -13.79
C GLU A 243 -13.69 7.11 -13.64
N PHE A 244 -12.95 6.18 -13.03
CA PHE A 244 -11.51 6.27 -12.88
C PHE A 244 -10.77 6.44 -14.22
N ALA A 245 -11.11 5.60 -15.22
CA ALA A 245 -10.49 5.65 -16.52
C ALA A 245 -10.88 6.94 -17.31
N ASN A 246 -12.12 7.40 -17.18
CA ASN A 246 -12.54 8.65 -17.80
C ASN A 246 -11.85 9.87 -17.20
N ILE A 247 -11.62 9.92 -15.90
CA ILE A 247 -10.84 11.02 -15.28
C ILE A 247 -9.41 11.05 -15.86
N ILE A 248 -8.76 9.91 -16.03
CA ILE A 248 -7.42 9.84 -16.64
C ILE A 248 -7.48 10.31 -18.11
N LYS A 249 -8.41 9.79 -18.88
CA LYS A 249 -8.64 10.19 -20.28
C LYS A 249 -8.84 11.69 -20.43
N ASP A 250 -9.67 12.29 -19.58
CA ASP A 250 -9.99 13.72 -19.62
C ASP A 250 -8.74 14.58 -19.33
N GLU A 251 -7.92 14.21 -18.33
CA GLU A 251 -6.67 14.91 -18.02
C GLU A 251 -5.60 14.74 -19.12
N LEU A 252 -5.61 13.63 -19.84
CA LEU A 252 -4.73 13.39 -20.99
C LEU A 252 -5.21 14.12 -22.26
N GLY A 253 -6.48 14.49 -22.34
CA GLY A 253 -7.08 15.06 -23.55
C GLY A 253 -7.13 14.08 -24.72
N THR A 254 -7.16 12.75 -24.47
CA THR A 254 -7.22 11.72 -25.51
C THR A 254 -8.66 11.38 -25.91
N ASN A 255 -8.80 10.74 -27.08
CA ASN A 255 -10.09 10.26 -27.58
C ASN A 255 -10.32 8.76 -27.31
N THR A 256 -9.51 8.16 -26.43
CA THR A 256 -9.59 6.74 -26.06
C THR A 256 -11.01 6.36 -25.65
N GLN A 257 -11.56 5.31 -26.24
CA GLN A 257 -12.87 4.80 -25.84
C GLN A 257 -12.74 3.94 -24.59
N ILE A 258 -13.67 4.11 -23.64
CA ILE A 258 -13.68 3.36 -22.36
C ILE A 258 -14.97 2.52 -22.30
N PRO A 259 -15.06 1.39 -23.04
CA PRO A 259 -16.26 0.55 -22.98
C PRO A 259 -16.28 -0.25 -21.68
N VAL A 260 -17.47 -0.34 -21.08
CA VAL A 260 -17.72 -1.26 -19.96
C VAL A 260 -18.02 -2.64 -20.52
N ILE A 261 -17.20 -3.62 -20.16
CA ILE A 261 -17.33 -4.99 -20.66
C ILE A 261 -17.84 -5.94 -19.56
N THR A 262 -18.40 -7.07 -20.01
CA THR A 262 -18.82 -8.17 -19.13
C THR A 262 -17.62 -9.04 -18.75
N LEU A 263 -17.81 -9.89 -17.73
CA LEU A 263 -16.80 -10.87 -17.35
C LEU A 263 -16.52 -11.85 -18.52
N GLU A 264 -17.57 -12.28 -19.23
CA GLU A 264 -17.46 -13.20 -20.34
C GLU A 264 -16.60 -12.65 -21.47
N GLU A 265 -16.73 -11.36 -21.78
CA GLU A 265 -15.92 -10.68 -22.80
C GLU A 265 -14.46 -10.50 -22.37
N GLY A 266 -14.19 -10.15 -21.11
CA GLY A 266 -12.83 -9.86 -20.64
C GLY A 266 -12.03 -11.08 -20.20
N LEU A 267 -12.69 -12.09 -19.61
CA LEU A 267 -12.03 -13.25 -18.97
C LEU A 267 -11.03 -13.99 -19.86
N PRO A 268 -11.29 -14.23 -21.17
CA PRO A 268 -10.32 -14.90 -22.04
C PRO A 268 -8.95 -14.20 -22.08
N THR A 269 -8.94 -12.86 -22.22
CA THR A 269 -7.72 -12.05 -22.23
C THR A 269 -6.97 -12.14 -20.91
N TYR A 270 -7.67 -12.07 -19.80
CA TYR A 270 -7.04 -12.16 -18.48
C TYR A 270 -6.44 -13.54 -18.19
N LYS A 271 -7.11 -14.62 -18.63
CA LYS A 271 -6.55 -15.99 -18.57
C LYS A 271 -5.33 -16.17 -19.48
N GLU A 272 -5.29 -15.50 -20.61
CA GLU A 272 -4.13 -15.52 -21.49
C GLU A 272 -2.93 -14.81 -20.85
N LEU A 273 -3.14 -13.68 -20.16
CA LEU A 273 -2.08 -12.99 -19.43
C LEU A 273 -1.46 -13.90 -18.35
N ASP A 274 -2.28 -14.62 -17.59
CA ASP A 274 -1.78 -15.57 -16.58
C ASP A 274 -0.98 -16.72 -17.25
N ARG A 275 -1.46 -17.27 -18.38
CA ARG A 275 -0.72 -18.29 -19.13
C ARG A 275 0.61 -17.80 -19.65
N ASN A 276 0.66 -16.60 -20.24
CA ASN A 276 1.89 -16.01 -20.77
C ASN A 276 2.94 -15.79 -19.67
N LEU A 277 2.54 -15.50 -18.45
CA LEU A 277 3.44 -15.44 -17.30
C LEU A 277 3.92 -16.83 -16.89
N ALA A 278 3.01 -17.79 -16.83
CA ALA A 278 3.35 -19.18 -16.47
C ALA A 278 4.34 -19.82 -17.46
N ASP A 279 4.21 -19.54 -18.76
CA ASP A 279 5.15 -19.97 -19.80
C ASP A 279 6.58 -19.39 -19.59
N GLN A 280 6.69 -18.26 -18.88
CA GLN A 280 7.96 -17.65 -18.48
C GLN A 280 8.42 -18.08 -17.08
N ASN A 281 7.80 -19.10 -16.49
CA ASN A 281 8.00 -19.51 -15.09
C ASN A 281 7.75 -18.37 -14.08
N ARG A 282 6.77 -17.53 -14.36
CA ARG A 282 6.37 -16.37 -13.54
C ARG A 282 4.92 -16.45 -13.11
N GLU A 283 4.61 -15.83 -11.99
CA GLU A 283 3.27 -15.74 -11.43
C GLU A 283 3.03 -14.35 -10.83
N SER A 284 1.86 -13.77 -11.10
CA SER A 284 1.44 -12.50 -10.50
C SER A 284 1.08 -12.68 -9.02
N GLY A 285 1.22 -11.62 -8.25
CA GLY A 285 0.76 -11.60 -6.86
C GLY A 285 -0.74 -11.84 -6.70
N ILE A 286 -1.53 -11.32 -7.66
CA ILE A 286 -2.94 -11.66 -7.83
C ILE A 286 -3.10 -12.14 -9.27
N HIS A 287 -3.64 -13.35 -9.46
CA HIS A 287 -3.89 -13.88 -10.79
C HIS A 287 -4.86 -12.98 -11.55
N MET A 288 -4.57 -12.74 -12.81
CA MET A 288 -5.38 -11.85 -13.65
C MET A 288 -6.82 -12.35 -13.80
N GLU A 289 -7.04 -13.67 -13.86
CA GLU A 289 -8.38 -14.25 -13.81
C GLU A 289 -9.16 -13.81 -12.57
N MET A 290 -8.52 -13.82 -11.40
CA MET A 290 -9.15 -13.38 -10.13
C MET A 290 -9.39 -11.87 -10.12
N ILE A 291 -8.49 -11.08 -10.71
CA ILE A 291 -8.70 -9.64 -10.93
C ILE A 291 -9.96 -9.41 -11.76
N ALA A 292 -10.16 -10.15 -12.87
CA ALA A 292 -11.37 -10.02 -13.69
C ALA A 292 -12.65 -10.30 -12.88
N HIS A 293 -12.64 -11.34 -12.05
CA HIS A 293 -13.76 -11.66 -11.17
C HIS A 293 -14.05 -10.57 -10.14
N VAL A 294 -13.02 -10.02 -9.47
CA VAL A 294 -13.21 -9.00 -8.43
C VAL A 294 -13.58 -7.64 -9.02
N GLN A 295 -13.10 -7.32 -10.21
CA GLN A 295 -13.44 -6.07 -10.89
C GLN A 295 -14.89 -6.01 -11.41
N GLN A 296 -15.62 -7.13 -11.39
CA GLN A 296 -17.08 -7.14 -11.56
C GLN A 296 -17.82 -6.72 -10.29
N LYS A 297 -17.15 -6.69 -9.14
CA LYS A 297 -17.75 -6.34 -7.87
C LYS A 297 -17.59 -4.85 -7.58
N PHE A 298 -18.48 -4.32 -6.77
CA PHE A 298 -18.34 -3.00 -6.18
C PHE A 298 -17.56 -3.16 -4.85
N CYS A 299 -16.22 -3.11 -4.96
CA CYS A 299 -15.30 -3.23 -3.83
C CYS A 299 -15.29 -1.93 -3.02
N TYR A 300 -16.47 -1.54 -2.56
CA TYR A 300 -16.76 -0.28 -1.89
C TYR A 300 -16.56 -0.38 -0.39
N LEU A 301 -16.04 0.69 0.19
CA LEU A 301 -15.89 0.88 1.62
C LEU A 301 -16.66 2.13 2.04
N ASN A 302 -17.11 2.14 3.29
CA ASN A 302 -17.80 3.30 3.86
C ASN A 302 -16.83 4.04 4.80
N TRP A 303 -16.53 5.29 4.52
CA TRP A 303 -15.67 6.12 5.36
C TRP A 303 -16.17 6.20 6.83
N ALA A 304 -17.49 6.15 7.04
CA ALA A 304 -18.09 6.24 8.37
C ALA A 304 -17.72 5.07 9.29
N ASP A 305 -17.26 3.94 8.74
CA ASP A 305 -16.89 2.76 9.52
C ASP A 305 -15.51 2.93 10.20
N THR A 306 -14.64 3.77 9.63
CA THR A 306 -13.24 3.88 10.10
C THR A 306 -12.77 5.31 10.37
N PHE A 307 -13.13 6.28 9.54
CA PHE A 307 -12.62 7.65 9.62
C PHE A 307 -12.93 8.35 10.95
N PRO A 308 -14.15 8.27 11.51
CA PRO A 308 -14.44 8.92 12.79
C PRO A 308 -13.57 8.38 13.93
N LYS A 309 -13.32 7.04 13.95
CA LYS A 309 -12.49 6.40 14.96
C LYS A 309 -11.00 6.75 14.81
N LEU A 310 -10.53 6.83 13.56
CA LEU A 310 -9.12 7.11 13.24
C LEU A 310 -8.84 8.61 13.12
N HIS A 311 -9.86 9.47 13.26
CA HIS A 311 -9.77 10.93 13.10
C HIS A 311 -9.25 11.36 11.71
N VAL A 312 -9.60 10.58 10.68
CA VAL A 312 -9.25 10.90 9.28
C VAL A 312 -10.21 11.94 8.72
N LYS A 313 -9.68 12.94 8.03
CA LYS A 313 -10.49 13.98 7.40
C LYS A 313 -10.91 13.55 6.00
N ARG A 314 -12.09 14.02 5.57
CA ARG A 314 -12.57 13.85 4.19
C ARG A 314 -11.82 14.80 3.25
N GLU A 315 -11.48 14.32 2.05
CA GLU A 315 -10.78 15.10 1.02
C GLU A 315 -11.47 14.98 -0.35
N ASP A 316 -11.10 15.86 -1.29
CA ASP A 316 -11.54 15.75 -2.69
C ASP A 316 -10.65 14.74 -3.44
N ILE A 317 -11.03 13.48 -3.38
CA ILE A 317 -10.29 12.37 -3.99
C ILE A 317 -10.21 12.48 -5.51
N ARG A 318 -11.27 13.03 -6.15
CA ARG A 318 -11.28 13.19 -7.60
C ARG A 318 -10.28 14.24 -8.05
N GLU A 319 -10.20 15.34 -7.34
CA GLU A 319 -9.20 16.37 -7.62
C GLU A 319 -7.78 15.86 -7.29
N GLU A 320 -7.60 15.06 -6.24
CA GLU A 320 -6.29 14.48 -5.93
C GLU A 320 -5.84 13.47 -7.00
N LEU A 321 -6.77 12.70 -7.57
CA LEU A 321 -6.48 11.85 -8.74
C LEU A 321 -6.03 12.70 -9.93
N ARG A 322 -6.76 13.79 -10.24
CA ARG A 322 -6.39 14.73 -11.34
C ARG A 322 -5.00 15.33 -11.12
N LYS A 323 -4.70 15.80 -9.92
CA LYS A 323 -3.36 16.29 -9.55
C LYS A 323 -2.29 15.22 -9.73
N THR A 324 -2.57 13.98 -9.33
CA THR A 324 -1.64 12.86 -9.50
C THR A 324 -1.33 12.61 -10.97
N ILE A 325 -2.32 12.69 -11.85
CA ILE A 325 -2.15 12.51 -13.30
C ILE A 325 -1.36 13.67 -13.90
N ARG A 326 -1.70 14.93 -13.57
CA ARG A 326 -0.95 16.11 -14.01
C ARG A 326 0.53 16.02 -13.61
N TYR A 327 0.78 15.57 -12.39
CA TYR A 327 2.15 15.39 -11.89
C TYR A 327 2.92 14.31 -12.66
N ILE A 328 2.26 13.21 -13.07
CA ILE A 328 2.87 12.22 -13.98
C ILE A 328 3.30 12.87 -15.29
N ILE A 329 2.40 13.64 -15.92
CA ILE A 329 2.66 14.34 -17.18
C ILE A 329 3.82 15.35 -17.02
N GLU A 330 3.84 16.09 -15.91
CA GLU A 330 4.93 17.03 -15.62
C GLU A 330 6.29 16.34 -15.49
N LEU A 331 6.35 15.20 -14.78
CA LEU A 331 7.60 14.44 -14.62
C LEU A 331 8.09 13.83 -15.95
N GLU A 332 7.18 13.40 -16.82
CA GLU A 332 7.52 12.89 -18.15
C GLU A 332 8.13 13.99 -19.05
N ASN A 333 7.59 15.19 -18.95
CA ASN A 333 8.08 16.35 -19.73
C ASN A 333 9.45 16.88 -19.25
N GLN A 334 9.91 16.48 -18.04
CA GLN A 334 11.20 16.86 -17.49
C GLN A 334 12.32 15.84 -17.80
N GLN A 335 11.99 14.67 -18.33
CA GLN A 335 12.93 13.60 -18.74
C GLN A 335 13.31 13.72 -20.21
#